data_e69f1fa483415859ae0c8e606ad6acda
#
_entry.id   e69f1fa483415859ae0c8e606ad6acda
#
_cell.length_a   1.000
_cell.length_b   1.000
_cell.length_c   1.000
_cell.angle_alpha   90.00
_cell.angle_beta   90.00
_cell.angle_gamma   90.00
#
_symmetry.space_group_name_H-M   'P 1'
#
loop_
_entity.id
_entity.type
_entity.pdbx_description
1 polymer ?
#
loop_
_entity_poly.entity_id
_entity_poly.type
_entity_poly.pdbx_seq_one_letter_code
_entity_poly.pdbx_strand_id
1 'polypeptide(L)'
;MIIEYADRVWRGESDDSIVDTGMEGKGVQTVTEGVGWWAGFGNAIAFETEGELLLFDTGGPWAAARLHEDVRRWSRASLTTAFYSHGHIDHVFGTGPFEESGPRATVYAHQAVVDRFDRYLLTNGYNTVINQRQFQNTRLRWPADYRRPDVTYTDALTVRRGGLTFDLLHAKGETDDATVGYVREHRLLLPGDLFIWVTPNCGNPQKVQRYPREWVHALRRMAALDAEIMLPSHGAPVFGADRVRQALLETAEWLESIITQTLDLLNAGARLDEIVHSVKPSQRHSDRPYLRARYDEPEFVVRNLWRLYGGWYDGNPANLKPAPEAVLAESVAELAGGPHALADAALKALSEGDERLAGHLAEMAALAAPDDAGVHRVRAQVFAARAAGEQSLMAKGIFTWAATESSARADRGATESSARADRGTPAP
;
A
#
# COMPACT_ATOMS: atom_id res chain seq x y z
N MET A 1 19.81 -2.12 21.25
CA MET A 1 18.32 -2.20 21.13
C MET A 1 17.87 -2.16 19.67
N ILE A 2 18.16 -1.12 18.87
CA ILE A 2 17.71 -1.03 17.48
C ILE A 2 18.37 -2.08 16.56
N ILE A 3 19.67 -2.33 16.72
CA ILE A 3 20.39 -3.36 15.94
C ILE A 3 19.85 -4.74 16.25
N GLU A 4 19.63 -5.08 17.49
CA GLU A 4 19.06 -6.37 17.90
C GLU A 4 17.64 -6.57 17.37
N TYR A 5 16.82 -5.51 17.37
CA TYR A 5 15.50 -5.51 16.76
C TYR A 5 15.60 -5.79 15.24
N ALA A 6 16.44 -5.03 14.54
CA ALA A 6 16.67 -5.20 13.10
C ALA A 6 17.19 -6.61 12.76
N ASP A 7 18.06 -7.17 13.60
CA ASP A 7 18.56 -8.56 13.44
C ASP A 7 17.46 -9.61 13.57
N ARG A 8 16.52 -9.43 14.52
CA ARG A 8 15.37 -10.34 14.65
C ARG A 8 14.45 -10.26 13.45
N VAL A 9 14.17 -9.04 12.96
CA VAL A 9 13.37 -8.84 11.75
C VAL A 9 14.05 -9.50 10.53
N TRP A 10 15.37 -9.31 10.40
CA TRP A 10 16.16 -9.91 9.34
C TRP A 10 16.08 -11.45 9.32
N ARG A 11 16.06 -12.07 10.50
CA ARG A 11 15.91 -13.52 10.65
C ARG A 11 14.48 -14.03 10.55
N GLY A 12 13.49 -13.12 10.38
CA GLY A 12 12.07 -13.47 10.35
C GLY A 12 11.51 -13.92 11.70
N GLU A 13 12.20 -13.62 12.80
CA GLU A 13 11.79 -13.94 14.17
C GLU A 13 10.77 -12.94 14.73
N SER A 14 10.55 -11.85 14.06
CA SER A 14 9.55 -10.85 14.38
C SER A 14 8.50 -10.82 13.27
N ASP A 15 7.24 -10.74 13.69
CA ASP A 15 6.09 -10.64 12.77
C ASP A 15 5.82 -9.19 12.34
N ASP A 16 6.86 -8.34 12.40
CA ASP A 16 6.78 -6.95 12.03
C ASP A 16 6.19 -6.81 10.64
N SER A 17 5.05 -6.16 10.60
CA SER A 17 4.37 -5.82 9.37
C SER A 17 4.71 -4.38 8.97
N ILE A 18 4.45 -4.03 7.72
CA ILE A 18 4.50 -2.64 7.25
C ILE A 18 3.58 -1.70 8.06
N VAL A 19 2.58 -2.26 8.74
CA VAL A 19 1.55 -1.52 9.50
C VAL A 19 1.94 -1.33 10.96
N ASP A 20 2.71 -2.27 11.54
CA ASP A 20 3.16 -2.22 12.93
C ASP A 20 4.55 -2.83 13.04
N THR A 21 5.52 -2.00 13.41
CA THR A 21 6.91 -2.42 13.58
C THR A 21 7.20 -2.97 14.97
N GLY A 22 6.24 -2.94 15.90
CA GLY A 22 6.49 -3.23 17.32
C GLY A 22 7.41 -2.22 18.01
N MET A 23 7.84 -1.18 17.29
CA MET A 23 8.70 -0.11 17.78
C MET A 23 7.96 1.23 17.90
N GLU A 24 6.72 1.30 17.46
CA GLU A 24 5.89 2.49 17.62
C GLU A 24 5.76 2.90 19.11
N GLY A 25 5.84 4.22 19.36
CA GLY A 25 5.75 4.76 20.71
C GLY A 25 7.01 4.65 21.59
N LYS A 26 8.10 4.06 21.06
CA LYS A 26 9.39 3.98 21.79
C LYS A 26 10.29 5.19 21.58
N GLY A 27 9.78 6.24 20.93
CA GLY A 27 10.54 7.45 20.64
C GLY A 27 11.59 7.24 19.55
N VAL A 28 12.45 8.25 19.35
CA VAL A 28 13.54 8.19 18.39
C VAL A 28 14.63 7.24 18.89
N GLN A 29 15.01 6.28 18.06
CA GLN A 29 16.12 5.36 18.32
C GLN A 29 17.37 5.86 17.61
N THR A 30 18.47 6.08 18.35
CA THR A 30 19.74 6.46 17.73
C THR A 30 20.31 5.29 16.92
N VAL A 31 20.54 5.52 15.63
CA VAL A 31 21.12 4.57 14.68
C VAL A 31 22.64 4.63 14.67
N THR A 32 23.15 5.85 14.54
CA THR A 32 24.56 6.23 14.68
C THR A 32 24.63 7.65 15.23
N GLU A 33 25.83 8.20 15.48
CA GLU A 33 25.98 9.56 15.97
C GLU A 33 25.26 10.56 15.04
N GLY A 34 24.42 11.41 15.63
CA GLY A 34 23.66 12.41 14.90
C GLY A 34 22.52 11.85 14.01
N VAL A 35 22.25 10.55 14.00
CA VAL A 35 21.19 9.94 13.19
C VAL A 35 20.19 9.18 14.06
N GLY A 36 18.94 9.59 14.01
CA GLY A 36 17.82 8.99 14.72
C GLY A 36 16.79 8.40 13.76
N TRP A 37 16.23 7.25 14.12
CA TRP A 37 15.12 6.60 13.44
C TRP A 37 13.89 6.63 14.34
N TRP A 38 12.80 7.16 13.84
CA TRP A 38 11.50 7.17 14.50
C TRP A 38 10.54 6.23 13.77
N ALA A 39 9.97 5.28 14.52
CA ALA A 39 9.03 4.30 13.98
C ALA A 39 7.61 4.83 13.98
N GLY A 40 6.96 4.80 12.83
CA GLY A 40 5.56 5.06 12.62
C GLY A 40 5.00 4.15 11.54
N PHE A 41 3.74 4.34 11.13
CA PHE A 41 3.26 3.72 9.89
C PHE A 41 4.17 4.14 8.73
N GLY A 42 4.42 5.45 8.55
CA GLY A 42 5.58 5.96 7.80
C GLY A 42 6.65 6.39 8.79
N ASN A 43 7.86 5.87 8.65
CA ASN A 43 9.01 6.23 9.47
C ASN A 43 9.48 7.65 9.16
N ALA A 44 10.16 8.28 10.14
CA ALA A 44 10.91 9.52 9.93
C ALA A 44 12.35 9.35 10.38
N ILE A 45 13.29 9.88 9.60
CA ILE A 45 14.71 9.81 9.89
C ILE A 45 15.19 11.22 10.27
N ALA A 46 15.69 11.37 11.50
CA ALA A 46 16.18 12.63 12.03
C ALA A 46 17.70 12.69 11.95
N PHE A 47 18.21 13.85 11.54
CA PHE A 47 19.65 14.17 11.55
C PHE A 47 19.87 15.40 12.42
N GLU A 48 20.74 15.28 13.41
CA GLU A 48 21.22 16.40 14.20
C GLU A 48 22.68 16.65 13.84
N THR A 49 22.98 17.84 13.33
CA THR A 49 24.32 18.21 12.88
C THR A 49 24.54 19.72 13.02
N GLU A 50 25.69 20.14 13.59
CA GLU A 50 26.07 21.53 13.73
C GLU A 50 24.97 22.47 14.31
N GLY A 51 24.12 21.93 15.20
CA GLY A 51 23.01 22.67 15.83
C GLY A 51 21.74 22.78 14.97
N GLU A 52 21.69 22.12 13.83
CA GLU A 52 20.51 22.01 12.98
C GLU A 52 19.86 20.63 13.14
N LEU A 53 18.54 20.57 12.99
CA LEU A 53 17.77 19.34 12.84
C LEU A 53 17.26 19.25 11.40
N LEU A 54 17.44 18.08 10.79
CA LEU A 54 16.87 17.76 9.49
C LEU A 54 16.00 16.51 9.62
N LEU A 55 14.95 16.41 8.79
CA LEU A 55 14.11 15.20 8.68
C LEU A 55 14.06 14.69 7.25
N PHE A 56 14.23 13.38 7.08
CA PHE A 56 13.84 12.68 5.85
C PHE A 56 12.55 11.92 6.14
N ASP A 57 11.49 12.27 5.43
CA ASP A 57 10.09 12.03 5.71
C ASP A 57 9.62 12.56 7.08
N THR A 58 8.35 12.80 7.22
CA THR A 58 7.80 13.51 8.38
C THR A 58 6.56 12.81 8.96
N GLY A 59 6.30 11.58 8.56
CA GLY A 59 5.14 10.83 9.03
C GLY A 59 3.80 11.36 8.53
N GLY A 60 2.73 10.72 8.98
CA GLY A 60 1.36 11.05 8.61
C GLY A 60 0.69 12.05 9.55
N PRO A 61 -0.49 12.61 9.15
CA PRO A 61 -1.20 13.63 9.94
C PRO A 61 -1.62 13.12 11.32
N TRP A 62 -1.90 11.82 11.45
CA TRP A 62 -2.23 11.19 12.76
C TRP A 62 -1.05 11.02 13.69
N ALA A 63 0.17 11.19 13.20
CA ALA A 63 1.41 10.94 13.92
C ALA A 63 2.24 12.21 14.17
N ALA A 64 1.90 13.34 13.55
CA ALA A 64 2.68 14.57 13.53
C ALA A 64 3.03 15.10 14.94
N ALA A 65 2.06 15.15 15.84
CA ALA A 65 2.29 15.64 17.21
C ALA A 65 3.25 14.71 17.98
N ARG A 66 3.06 13.38 17.88
CA ARG A 66 3.93 12.40 18.54
C ARG A 66 5.35 12.43 17.96
N LEU A 67 5.49 12.51 16.64
CA LEU A 67 6.79 12.68 16.00
C LEU A 67 7.52 13.90 16.56
N HIS A 68 6.84 15.04 16.61
CA HIS A 68 7.39 16.27 17.16
C HIS A 68 7.85 16.08 18.61
N GLU A 69 7.01 15.56 19.50
CA GLU A 69 7.35 15.31 20.90
C GLU A 69 8.55 14.37 21.04
N ASP A 70 8.59 13.27 20.31
CA ASP A 70 9.65 12.27 20.37
C ASP A 70 10.97 12.83 19.86
N VAL A 71 10.96 13.57 18.74
CA VAL A 71 12.14 14.21 18.18
C VAL A 71 12.64 15.33 19.11
N ARG A 72 11.74 16.11 19.75
CA ARG A 72 12.15 17.14 20.74
C ARG A 72 12.79 16.56 22.00
N ARG A 73 12.47 15.33 22.38
CA ARG A 73 13.17 14.61 23.47
C ARG A 73 14.58 14.17 23.04
N TRP A 74 14.74 13.82 21.77
CA TRP A 74 16.01 13.36 21.21
C TRP A 74 16.94 14.52 20.84
N SER A 75 16.42 15.61 20.24
CA SER A 75 17.16 16.81 19.82
C SER A 75 16.47 18.11 20.22
N ARG A 76 17.29 19.08 20.64
CA ARG A 76 16.86 20.45 20.93
C ARG A 76 17.06 21.40 19.75
N ALA A 77 17.77 20.98 18.70
CA ALA A 77 18.05 21.77 17.52
C ALA A 77 16.75 22.12 16.75
N SER A 78 16.70 23.30 16.14
CA SER A 78 15.56 23.71 15.33
C SER A 78 15.50 22.94 14.03
N LEU A 79 14.30 22.52 13.62
CA LEU A 79 14.09 21.93 12.29
C LEU A 79 14.34 23.00 11.22
N THR A 80 15.39 22.83 10.43
CA THR A 80 15.74 23.75 9.34
C THR A 80 15.45 23.20 7.97
N THR A 81 15.44 21.88 7.83
CA THR A 81 15.32 21.19 6.55
C THR A 81 14.47 19.94 6.68
N ALA A 82 13.58 19.71 5.72
CA ALA A 82 12.88 18.45 5.54
C ALA A 82 13.00 17.97 4.08
N PHE A 83 13.09 16.66 3.91
CA PHE A 83 13.10 15.98 2.61
C PHE A 83 11.89 15.08 2.55
N TYR A 84 11.12 15.13 1.47
CA TYR A 84 10.04 14.18 1.21
C TYR A 84 10.54 13.11 0.26
N SER A 85 10.43 11.84 0.66
CA SER A 85 10.73 10.72 -0.22
C SER A 85 9.76 10.67 -1.40
N HIS A 86 8.48 10.95 -1.15
CA HIS A 86 7.40 11.05 -2.14
C HIS A 86 6.14 11.67 -1.51
N GLY A 87 5.11 11.90 -2.29
CA GLY A 87 3.92 12.65 -1.84
C GLY A 87 2.80 11.83 -1.22
N HIS A 88 3.03 10.64 -0.66
CA HIS A 88 2.02 9.95 0.15
C HIS A 88 1.83 10.62 1.50
N ILE A 89 0.61 10.51 2.06
CA ILE A 89 0.21 11.26 3.26
C ILE A 89 0.93 10.83 4.54
N ASP A 90 1.49 9.67 4.56
CA ASP A 90 2.25 9.11 5.67
C ASP A 90 3.72 9.54 5.71
N HIS A 91 4.15 10.40 4.77
CA HIS A 91 5.53 10.91 4.68
C HIS A 91 5.65 12.43 4.79
N VAL A 92 4.56 13.20 4.62
CA VAL A 92 4.63 14.65 4.33
C VAL A 92 3.87 15.56 5.30
N PHE A 93 3.35 15.06 6.42
CA PHE A 93 2.45 15.83 7.29
C PHE A 93 3.02 16.23 8.66
N GLY A 94 4.24 15.88 9.00
CA GLY A 94 4.80 16.12 10.35
C GLY A 94 5.56 17.43 10.55
N THR A 95 5.72 18.28 9.53
CA THR A 95 6.48 19.54 9.70
C THR A 95 5.73 20.59 10.52
N GLY A 96 4.40 20.60 10.50
CA GLY A 96 3.55 21.62 11.13
C GLY A 96 3.89 21.93 12.58
N PRO A 97 3.90 20.94 13.51
CA PRO A 97 4.22 21.19 14.93
C PRO A 97 5.63 21.75 15.16
N PHE A 98 6.59 21.45 14.28
CA PHE A 98 7.93 22.05 14.35
C PHE A 98 7.92 23.50 13.90
N GLU A 99 7.18 23.83 12.83
CA GLU A 99 7.06 25.20 12.30
C GLU A 99 6.21 26.10 13.22
N GLU A 100 5.26 25.55 13.98
CA GLU A 100 4.51 26.28 15.01
C GLU A 100 5.37 26.67 16.21
N SER A 101 6.38 25.87 16.54
CA SER A 101 7.25 26.05 17.72
C SER A 101 8.66 26.59 17.38
N GLY A 102 8.96 26.81 16.09
CA GLY A 102 10.29 27.21 15.62
C GLY A 102 10.27 27.88 14.25
N PRO A 103 11.44 27.99 13.60
CA PRO A 103 11.52 28.55 12.26
C PRO A 103 10.82 27.64 11.24
N ARG A 104 10.39 28.24 10.13
CA ARG A 104 9.89 27.50 8.99
C ARG A 104 11.02 26.73 8.33
N ALA A 105 10.86 25.41 8.19
CA ALA A 105 11.82 24.55 7.53
C ALA A 105 11.80 24.71 6.01
N THR A 106 12.94 24.53 5.36
CA THR A 106 13.03 24.41 3.90
C THR A 106 12.70 22.96 3.51
N VAL A 107 11.63 22.76 2.77
CA VAL A 107 11.20 21.46 2.30
C VAL A 107 11.70 21.20 0.89
N TYR A 108 12.42 20.08 0.70
CA TYR A 108 12.91 19.60 -0.59
C TYR A 108 12.13 18.38 -1.04
N ALA A 109 11.74 18.33 -2.33
CA ALA A 109 11.09 17.17 -2.91
C ALA A 109 11.31 17.10 -4.43
N HIS A 110 11.05 15.94 -5.03
CA HIS A 110 10.93 15.85 -6.49
C HIS A 110 9.75 16.69 -6.99
N GLN A 111 9.87 17.30 -8.17
CA GLN A 111 8.84 18.18 -8.74
C GLN A 111 7.46 17.51 -8.83
N ALA A 112 7.39 16.24 -9.19
CA ALA A 112 6.13 15.51 -9.33
C ALA A 112 5.37 15.31 -8.00
N VAL A 113 5.97 15.62 -6.84
CA VAL A 113 5.27 15.66 -5.55
C VAL A 113 4.17 16.74 -5.58
N VAL A 114 4.44 17.89 -6.22
CA VAL A 114 3.47 18.97 -6.36
C VAL A 114 2.26 18.50 -7.17
N ASP A 115 2.51 17.88 -8.33
CA ASP A 115 1.46 17.33 -9.20
C ASP A 115 0.64 16.25 -8.48
N ARG A 116 1.30 15.46 -7.62
CA ARG A 116 0.62 14.45 -6.79
C ARG A 116 -0.31 15.09 -5.76
N PHE A 117 0.11 16.15 -5.08
CA PHE A 117 -0.74 16.87 -4.15
C PHE A 117 -1.98 17.45 -4.86
N ASP A 118 -1.79 18.06 -6.05
CA ASP A 118 -2.89 18.57 -6.86
C ASP A 118 -3.87 17.47 -7.27
N ARG A 119 -3.37 16.30 -7.67
CA ARG A 119 -4.20 15.13 -7.95
C ARG A 119 -4.96 14.64 -6.72
N TYR A 120 -4.34 14.62 -5.54
CA TYR A 120 -5.03 14.23 -4.31
C TYR A 120 -6.12 15.22 -3.91
N LEU A 121 -5.93 16.51 -4.12
CA LEU A 121 -6.97 17.51 -3.93
C LEU A 121 -8.14 17.29 -4.91
N LEU A 122 -7.83 17.03 -6.18
CA LEU A 122 -8.83 16.73 -7.21
C LEU A 122 -9.65 15.46 -6.89
N THR A 123 -9.03 14.45 -6.32
CA THR A 123 -9.65 13.13 -6.05
C THR A 123 -9.83 12.85 -4.55
N ASN A 124 -9.93 13.87 -3.70
CA ASN A 124 -9.97 13.76 -2.24
C ASN A 124 -11.05 12.79 -1.73
N GLY A 125 -12.28 12.95 -2.24
CA GLY A 125 -13.40 12.07 -1.88
C GLY A 125 -13.14 10.61 -2.25
N TYR A 126 -12.62 10.35 -3.45
CA TYR A 126 -12.27 8.99 -3.88
C TYR A 126 -11.16 8.38 -3.04
N ASN A 127 -10.10 9.15 -2.75
CA ASN A 127 -9.03 8.69 -1.85
C ASN A 127 -9.54 8.39 -0.44
N THR A 128 -10.50 9.16 0.07
CA THR A 128 -11.17 8.84 1.34
C THR A 128 -11.83 7.46 1.27
N VAL A 129 -12.66 7.19 0.27
CA VAL A 129 -13.42 5.92 0.13
C VAL A 129 -12.48 4.72 0.01
N ILE A 130 -11.47 4.78 -0.87
CA ILE A 130 -10.58 3.64 -1.10
C ILE A 130 -9.71 3.32 0.13
N ASN A 131 -9.30 4.34 0.89
CA ASN A 131 -8.53 4.11 2.11
C ASN A 131 -9.39 3.67 3.29
N GLN A 132 -10.64 4.15 3.40
CA GLN A 132 -11.61 3.57 4.33
C GLN A 132 -11.78 2.07 4.11
N ARG A 133 -11.92 1.66 2.84
CA ARG A 133 -12.05 0.25 2.43
C ARG A 133 -10.79 -0.55 2.72
N GLN A 134 -9.62 -0.03 2.38
CA GLN A 134 -8.34 -0.72 2.56
C GLN A 134 -8.04 -0.96 4.04
N PHE A 135 -8.24 0.04 4.91
CA PHE A 135 -7.88 0.00 6.33
C PHE A 135 -9.06 -0.29 7.25
N GLN A 136 -10.24 -0.59 6.71
CA GLN A 136 -11.47 -0.84 7.48
C GLN A 136 -11.80 0.28 8.48
N ASN A 137 -11.52 1.52 8.12
CA ASN A 137 -11.68 2.68 8.98
C ASN A 137 -12.62 3.72 8.35
N THR A 138 -13.91 3.65 8.67
CA THR A 138 -14.95 4.57 8.15
C THR A 138 -14.78 6.02 8.63
N ARG A 139 -13.96 6.27 9.64
CA ARG A 139 -13.66 7.61 10.16
C ARG A 139 -12.52 8.29 9.40
N LEU A 140 -11.73 7.53 8.65
CA LEU A 140 -10.64 8.10 7.86
C LEU A 140 -11.18 9.18 6.92
N ARG A 141 -10.48 10.30 6.86
CA ARG A 141 -10.71 11.35 5.88
C ARG A 141 -9.37 11.67 5.22
N TRP A 142 -9.38 11.77 3.91
CA TRP A 142 -8.16 12.10 3.20
C TRP A 142 -7.82 13.58 3.43
N PRO A 143 -6.59 13.90 3.86
CA PRO A 143 -6.21 15.29 4.14
C PRO A 143 -6.16 16.14 2.86
N ALA A 144 -6.28 17.46 3.03
CA ALA A 144 -6.23 18.43 1.94
C ALA A 144 -5.19 19.54 2.17
N ASP A 145 -4.66 19.65 3.38
CA ASP A 145 -3.73 20.72 3.76
C ASP A 145 -2.28 20.23 3.64
N TYR A 146 -1.77 20.20 2.42
CA TYR A 146 -0.41 19.75 2.11
C TYR A 146 0.60 20.87 2.29
N ARG A 147 1.66 20.62 3.10
CA ARG A 147 2.86 21.46 3.14
C ARG A 147 3.67 21.24 1.84
N ARG A 148 3.48 22.15 0.87
CA ARG A 148 4.19 22.08 -0.42
C ARG A 148 5.68 22.28 -0.24
N PRO A 149 6.54 21.63 -1.07
CA PRO A 149 7.98 21.84 -1.04
C PRO A 149 8.34 23.29 -1.41
N ASP A 150 9.41 23.80 -0.81
CA ASP A 150 9.96 25.11 -1.12
C ASP A 150 10.98 25.02 -2.26
N VAL A 151 11.67 23.88 -2.36
CA VAL A 151 12.67 23.59 -3.40
C VAL A 151 12.33 22.28 -4.06
N THR A 152 12.20 22.31 -5.40
CA THR A 152 11.96 21.11 -6.20
C THR A 152 13.12 20.84 -7.14
N TYR A 153 13.26 19.57 -7.55
CA TYR A 153 14.24 19.12 -8.53
C TYR A 153 13.63 18.06 -9.46
N THR A 154 14.30 17.73 -10.58
CA THR A 154 13.81 16.76 -11.58
C THR A 154 14.56 15.43 -11.57
N ASP A 155 15.89 15.46 -11.65
CA ASP A 155 16.68 14.23 -11.81
C ASP A 155 17.49 13.91 -10.55
N ALA A 156 18.26 14.87 -10.08
CA ALA A 156 19.08 14.74 -8.89
C ALA A 156 19.37 16.12 -8.27
N LEU A 157 19.58 16.12 -6.97
CA LEU A 157 19.98 17.31 -6.22
C LEU A 157 20.95 16.91 -5.10
N THR A 158 22.06 17.62 -4.97
CA THR A 158 22.93 17.48 -3.79
C THR A 158 22.69 18.65 -2.84
N VAL A 159 22.31 18.34 -1.61
CA VAL A 159 22.10 19.32 -0.52
C VAL A 159 23.15 19.11 0.54
N ARG A 160 23.82 20.21 0.95
CA ARG A 160 24.79 20.20 2.06
C ARG A 160 24.21 20.97 3.23
N ARG A 161 24.19 20.35 4.41
CA ARG A 161 23.72 20.92 5.67
C ARG A 161 24.55 20.37 6.83
N GLY A 162 25.07 21.25 7.66
CA GLY A 162 25.72 20.87 8.91
C GLY A 162 26.81 19.80 8.76
N GLY A 163 27.67 19.91 7.73
CA GLY A 163 28.72 18.92 7.47
C GLY A 163 28.22 17.62 6.79
N LEU A 164 26.92 17.43 6.59
CA LEU A 164 26.36 16.28 5.88
C LEU A 164 26.03 16.60 4.41
N THR A 165 26.26 15.61 3.55
CA THR A 165 25.96 15.69 2.11
C THR A 165 24.85 14.70 1.77
N PHE A 166 23.69 15.22 1.39
CA PHE A 166 22.54 14.47 0.94
C PHE A 166 22.49 14.47 -0.59
N ASP A 167 22.65 13.31 -1.21
CA ASP A 167 22.37 13.13 -2.62
C ASP A 167 20.93 12.64 -2.75
N LEU A 168 20.06 13.45 -3.35
CA LEU A 168 18.68 13.15 -3.65
C LEU A 168 18.60 12.73 -5.10
N LEU A 169 18.09 11.53 -5.35
CA LEU A 169 18.04 10.93 -6.68
C LEU A 169 16.61 10.56 -7.03
N HIS A 170 16.09 11.10 -8.13
CA HIS A 170 14.79 10.69 -8.63
C HIS A 170 14.78 9.22 -9.03
N ALA A 171 13.69 8.54 -8.67
CA ALA A 171 13.37 7.19 -9.11
C ALA A 171 11.88 7.04 -9.32
N LYS A 172 11.48 6.04 -10.11
CA LYS A 172 10.08 5.61 -10.22
C LYS A 172 9.97 4.19 -9.69
N GLY A 173 8.86 3.91 -9.06
CA GLY A 173 8.59 2.59 -8.52
C GLY A 173 7.15 2.53 -8.07
N GLU A 174 6.91 2.57 -6.76
CA GLU A 174 5.58 2.71 -6.21
C GLU A 174 4.89 3.98 -6.72
N THR A 175 5.65 5.04 -6.86
CA THR A 175 5.19 6.34 -7.34
C THR A 175 6.12 6.89 -8.42
N ASP A 176 5.66 7.91 -9.13
CA ASP A 176 6.41 8.61 -10.18
C ASP A 176 7.27 9.77 -9.64
N ASP A 177 7.12 10.11 -8.37
CA ASP A 177 7.76 11.22 -7.68
C ASP A 177 8.77 10.79 -6.61
N ALA A 178 9.15 9.49 -6.58
CA ALA A 178 10.00 8.97 -5.53
C ALA A 178 11.42 9.54 -5.56
N THR A 179 11.92 9.85 -4.37
CA THR A 179 13.28 10.30 -4.08
C THR A 179 14.02 9.26 -3.27
N VAL A 180 15.16 8.82 -3.76
CA VAL A 180 16.15 8.07 -2.97
C VAL A 180 17.12 9.09 -2.38
N GLY A 181 17.32 9.05 -1.06
CA GLY A 181 18.35 9.81 -0.36
C GLY A 181 19.59 8.95 -0.10
N TYR A 182 20.79 9.53 -0.28
CA TYR A 182 22.04 8.93 0.16
C TYR A 182 22.86 9.93 0.94
N VAL A 183 23.20 9.59 2.19
CA VAL A 183 24.01 10.44 3.07
C VAL A 183 25.43 9.89 3.05
N ARG A 184 26.34 10.65 2.42
CA ARG A 184 27.70 10.19 2.07
C ARG A 184 28.53 9.85 3.30
N GLU A 185 28.53 10.72 4.30
CA GLU A 185 29.35 10.64 5.49
C GLU A 185 29.04 9.41 6.34
N HIS A 186 27.79 8.96 6.28
CA HIS A 186 27.32 7.76 7.00
C HIS A 186 27.18 6.52 6.12
N ARG A 187 27.44 6.61 4.80
CA ARG A 187 27.12 5.55 3.84
C ARG A 187 25.70 5.00 4.05
N LEU A 188 24.76 5.93 4.25
CA LEU A 188 23.40 5.66 4.67
C LEU A 188 22.43 5.90 3.51
N LEU A 189 21.63 4.87 3.21
CA LEU A 189 20.62 4.86 2.17
C LEU A 189 19.23 5.10 2.76
N LEU A 190 18.47 5.99 2.13
CA LEU A 190 17.08 6.34 2.43
C LEU A 190 16.24 5.99 1.21
N PRO A 191 15.75 4.75 1.10
CA PRO A 191 15.09 4.28 -0.13
C PRO A 191 13.66 4.81 -0.29
N GLY A 192 13.09 5.51 0.70
CA GLY A 192 11.66 5.76 0.74
C GLY A 192 10.89 4.44 0.74
N ASP A 193 9.83 4.37 -0.08
CA ASP A 193 9.01 3.17 -0.25
C ASP A 193 9.51 2.21 -1.34
N LEU A 194 10.68 2.49 -1.90
CA LEU A 194 11.29 1.54 -2.86
C LEU A 194 11.81 0.26 -2.18
N PHE A 195 11.86 0.24 -0.84
CA PHE A 195 12.04 -0.96 -0.03
C PHE A 195 11.20 -0.86 1.25
N ILE A 196 10.30 -1.83 1.50
CA ILE A 196 9.26 -1.75 2.52
C ILE A 196 9.04 -3.03 3.36
N TRP A 197 10.01 -3.93 3.46
CA TRP A 197 9.94 -5.19 4.24
C TRP A 197 8.78 -6.15 3.89
N VAL A 198 8.14 -5.96 2.76
CA VAL A 198 7.16 -6.87 2.15
C VAL A 198 7.36 -6.84 0.64
N THR A 199 6.62 -7.66 -0.11
CA THR A 199 6.62 -7.55 -1.58
C THR A 199 6.33 -6.11 -2.02
N PRO A 200 7.01 -5.62 -3.06
CA PRO A 200 6.80 -4.26 -3.56
C PRO A 200 5.32 -3.94 -3.79
N ASN A 201 4.85 -2.81 -3.27
CA ASN A 201 3.49 -2.31 -3.50
C ASN A 201 3.34 -1.81 -4.96
N CYS A 202 3.45 -2.76 -5.88
CA CYS A 202 3.57 -2.49 -7.31
C CYS A 202 2.30 -2.78 -8.11
N GLY A 203 1.25 -3.29 -7.47
CA GLY A 203 0.03 -3.72 -8.13
C GLY A 203 -1.27 -3.24 -7.49
N ASN A 204 -1.23 -2.44 -6.43
CA ASN A 204 -2.39 -2.04 -5.63
C ASN A 204 -3.64 -1.78 -6.48
N PRO A 205 -4.74 -2.58 -6.30
CA PRO A 205 -5.91 -2.56 -7.17
C PRO A 205 -6.72 -1.25 -7.10
N GLN A 206 -6.55 -0.47 -6.03
CA GLN A 206 -7.29 0.77 -5.78
C GLN A 206 -6.46 2.04 -6.03
N LYS A 207 -5.22 1.91 -6.51
CA LYS A 207 -4.30 3.05 -6.72
C LYS A 207 -3.98 3.24 -8.20
N VAL A 208 -3.35 4.38 -8.49
CA VAL A 208 -2.90 4.72 -9.84
C VAL A 208 -1.72 3.85 -10.27
N GLN A 209 -1.28 4.02 -11.52
CA GLN A 209 -0.18 3.31 -12.13
C GLN A 209 1.08 3.25 -11.25
N ARG A 210 1.72 2.07 -11.20
CA ARG A 210 3.03 1.79 -10.63
C ARG A 210 4.01 1.44 -11.75
N TYR A 211 5.31 1.50 -11.48
CA TYR A 211 6.38 1.46 -12.48
C TYR A 211 7.36 0.30 -12.21
N PRO A 212 6.97 -0.96 -12.50
CA PRO A 212 7.74 -2.15 -12.09
C PRO A 212 9.17 -2.19 -12.64
N ARG A 213 9.38 -1.88 -13.94
CA ARG A 213 10.72 -1.91 -14.55
C ARG A 213 11.64 -0.84 -14.00
N GLU A 214 11.13 0.36 -13.87
CA GLU A 214 11.84 1.49 -13.28
C GLU A 214 12.19 1.21 -11.81
N TRP A 215 11.32 0.49 -11.10
CA TRP A 215 11.58 0.06 -9.73
C TRP A 215 12.75 -0.93 -9.66
N VAL A 216 12.81 -1.92 -10.54
CA VAL A 216 13.96 -2.84 -10.66
C VAL A 216 15.25 -2.06 -10.91
N HIS A 217 15.23 -1.07 -11.82
CA HIS A 217 16.40 -0.23 -12.08
C HIS A 217 16.80 0.59 -10.84
N ALA A 218 15.83 1.15 -10.11
CA ALA A 218 16.08 1.89 -8.89
C ALA A 218 16.73 1.00 -7.81
N LEU A 219 16.20 -0.20 -7.58
CA LEU A 219 16.76 -1.16 -6.62
C LEU A 219 18.21 -1.53 -6.95
N ARG A 220 18.51 -1.82 -8.22
CA ARG A 220 19.87 -2.12 -8.67
C ARG A 220 20.82 -0.92 -8.55
N ARG A 221 20.32 0.28 -8.85
CA ARG A 221 21.09 1.53 -8.65
C ARG A 221 21.40 1.77 -7.18
N MET A 222 20.43 1.56 -6.29
CA MET A 222 20.62 1.65 -4.83
C MET A 222 21.64 0.62 -4.33
N ALA A 223 21.56 -0.61 -4.82
CA ALA A 223 22.52 -1.67 -4.45
C ALA A 223 23.97 -1.35 -4.87
N ALA A 224 24.15 -0.52 -5.89
CA ALA A 224 25.47 -0.06 -6.37
C ALA A 224 26.03 1.12 -5.56
N LEU A 225 25.27 1.74 -4.65
CA LEU A 225 25.75 2.82 -3.78
C LEU A 225 26.62 2.31 -2.63
N ASP A 226 26.68 1.00 -2.41
CA ASP A 226 27.50 0.35 -1.37
C ASP A 226 27.21 0.92 0.03
N ALA A 227 25.93 1.10 0.36
CA ALA A 227 25.49 1.63 1.64
C ALA A 227 25.68 0.62 2.77
N GLU A 228 26.14 1.07 3.93
CA GLU A 228 26.31 0.23 5.13
C GLU A 228 25.02 0.17 5.97
N ILE A 229 24.19 1.19 5.87
CA ILE A 229 22.93 1.30 6.59
C ILE A 229 21.84 1.67 5.58
N MET A 230 20.69 1.01 5.67
CA MET A 230 19.49 1.38 4.95
C MET A 230 18.35 1.62 5.94
N LEU A 231 17.73 2.79 5.86
CA LEU A 231 16.59 3.21 6.69
C LEU A 231 15.37 3.40 5.78
N PRO A 232 14.54 2.36 5.57
CA PRO A 232 13.35 2.46 4.75
C PRO A 232 12.27 3.30 5.44
N SER A 233 11.36 3.87 4.63
CA SER A 233 10.23 4.63 5.16
C SER A 233 9.15 3.75 5.79
N HIS A 234 9.23 2.42 5.61
CA HIS A 234 8.40 1.44 6.35
C HIS A 234 9.26 0.27 6.84
N GLY A 235 8.98 -0.17 8.06
CA GLY A 235 9.64 -1.33 8.66
C GLY A 235 11.00 -1.02 9.28
N ALA A 236 11.78 -2.06 9.56
CA ALA A 236 13.00 -2.00 10.31
C ALA A 236 14.20 -1.44 9.52
N PRO A 237 15.20 -0.84 10.18
CA PRO A 237 16.52 -0.59 9.61
C PRO A 237 17.19 -1.87 9.10
N VAL A 238 18.05 -1.75 8.10
CA VAL A 238 18.95 -2.82 7.64
C VAL A 238 20.40 -2.38 7.88
N PHE A 239 21.15 -3.19 8.62
CA PHE A 239 22.55 -2.92 8.95
C PHE A 239 23.47 -3.92 8.24
N GLY A 240 24.55 -3.41 7.67
CA GLY A 240 25.58 -4.15 6.94
C GLY A 240 25.40 -4.09 5.43
N ALA A 241 26.48 -3.72 4.73
CA ALA A 241 26.48 -3.52 3.27
C ALA A 241 26.00 -4.76 2.50
N ASP A 242 26.41 -5.95 2.94
CA ASP A 242 25.98 -7.20 2.30
C ASP A 242 24.48 -7.43 2.41
N ARG A 243 23.88 -7.15 3.58
CA ARG A 243 22.43 -7.28 3.80
C ARG A 243 21.66 -6.24 3.00
N VAL A 244 22.11 -5.00 2.98
CA VAL A 244 21.50 -3.93 2.17
C VAL A 244 21.49 -4.33 0.71
N ARG A 245 22.65 -4.72 0.19
CA ARG A 245 22.81 -5.19 -1.19
C ARG A 245 21.93 -6.40 -1.49
N GLN A 246 21.93 -7.40 -0.60
CA GLN A 246 21.12 -8.61 -0.73
C GLN A 246 19.62 -8.27 -0.81
N ALA A 247 19.09 -7.50 0.13
CA ALA A 247 17.67 -7.13 0.17
C ALA A 247 17.23 -6.42 -1.11
N LEU A 248 18.03 -5.48 -1.58
CA LEU A 248 17.72 -4.71 -2.80
C LEU A 248 17.76 -5.59 -4.05
N LEU A 249 18.78 -6.43 -4.21
CA LEU A 249 18.94 -7.28 -5.39
C LEU A 249 17.91 -8.42 -5.42
N GLU A 250 17.61 -9.08 -4.30
CA GLU A 250 16.60 -10.13 -4.24
C GLU A 250 15.19 -9.57 -4.47
N THR A 251 14.89 -8.35 -4.00
CA THR A 251 13.64 -7.64 -4.31
C THR A 251 13.55 -7.31 -5.80
N ALA A 252 14.65 -6.87 -6.41
CA ALA A 252 14.70 -6.63 -7.85
C ALA A 252 14.48 -7.92 -8.67
N GLU A 253 15.14 -9.02 -8.31
CA GLU A 253 14.98 -10.32 -8.97
C GLU A 253 13.56 -10.88 -8.85
N TRP A 254 12.93 -10.72 -7.67
CA TRP A 254 11.54 -11.12 -7.45
C TRP A 254 10.60 -10.38 -8.41
N LEU A 255 10.71 -9.05 -8.45
CA LEU A 255 9.86 -8.21 -9.29
C LEU A 255 10.12 -8.47 -10.78
N GLU A 256 11.38 -8.61 -11.19
CA GLU A 256 11.78 -8.90 -12.57
C GLU A 256 11.24 -10.24 -13.06
N SER A 257 11.13 -11.25 -12.19
CA SER A 257 10.56 -12.55 -12.56
C SER A 257 9.10 -12.45 -12.97
N ILE A 258 8.32 -11.58 -12.30
CA ILE A 258 6.91 -11.31 -12.66
C ILE A 258 6.83 -10.50 -13.95
N ILE A 259 7.68 -9.48 -14.07
CA ILE A 259 7.74 -8.61 -15.27
C ILE A 259 8.00 -9.45 -16.51
N THR A 260 9.05 -10.29 -16.48
CA THR A 260 9.45 -11.10 -17.63
C THR A 260 8.34 -12.05 -18.07
N GLN A 261 7.80 -12.85 -17.16
CA GLN A 261 6.73 -13.79 -17.47
C GLN A 261 5.48 -13.07 -18.03
N THR A 262 5.11 -11.93 -17.41
CA THR A 262 3.94 -11.16 -17.86
C THR A 262 4.14 -10.61 -19.26
N LEU A 263 5.31 -10.03 -19.55
CA LEU A 263 5.60 -9.45 -20.87
C LEU A 263 5.75 -10.52 -21.96
N ASP A 264 6.33 -11.68 -21.65
CA ASP A 264 6.44 -12.81 -22.59
C ASP A 264 5.06 -13.31 -23.01
N LEU A 265 4.14 -13.51 -22.05
CA LEU A 265 2.78 -13.94 -22.34
C LEU A 265 1.97 -12.85 -23.08
N LEU A 266 2.13 -11.58 -22.68
CA LEU A 266 1.50 -10.45 -23.37
C LEU A 266 1.96 -10.36 -24.82
N ASN A 267 3.27 -10.48 -25.08
CA ASN A 267 3.84 -10.48 -26.42
C ASN A 267 3.42 -11.70 -27.26
N ALA A 268 3.11 -12.82 -26.60
CA ALA A 268 2.53 -14.01 -27.27
C ALA A 268 1.04 -13.87 -27.56
N GLY A 269 0.40 -12.76 -27.15
CA GLY A 269 -1.02 -12.49 -27.40
C GLY A 269 -1.97 -13.16 -26.40
N ALA A 270 -1.49 -13.63 -25.25
CA ALA A 270 -2.33 -14.18 -24.20
C ALA A 270 -3.29 -13.13 -23.62
N ARG A 271 -4.46 -13.56 -23.20
CA ARG A 271 -5.44 -12.70 -22.52
C ARG A 271 -5.01 -12.42 -21.08
N LEU A 272 -5.50 -11.33 -20.52
CA LEU A 272 -5.21 -10.98 -19.11
C LEU A 272 -5.54 -12.12 -18.14
N ASP A 273 -6.68 -12.81 -18.33
CA ASP A 273 -7.08 -13.94 -17.52
C ASP A 273 -6.03 -15.07 -17.51
N GLU A 274 -5.54 -15.45 -18.70
CA GLU A 274 -4.50 -16.47 -18.86
C GLU A 274 -3.20 -16.05 -18.16
N ILE A 275 -2.80 -14.78 -18.30
CA ILE A 275 -1.58 -14.26 -17.70
C ILE A 275 -1.67 -14.28 -16.16
N VAL A 276 -2.77 -13.77 -15.61
CA VAL A 276 -3.02 -13.71 -14.16
C VAL A 276 -2.93 -15.09 -13.51
N HIS A 277 -3.47 -16.12 -14.18
CA HIS A 277 -3.44 -17.48 -13.64
C HIS A 277 -2.13 -18.24 -13.90
N SER A 278 -1.34 -17.81 -14.87
CA SER A 278 -0.07 -18.47 -15.26
C SER A 278 1.15 -17.94 -14.55
N VAL A 279 1.25 -16.61 -14.37
CA VAL A 279 2.43 -15.97 -13.78
C VAL A 279 2.59 -16.33 -12.31
N LYS A 280 3.77 -16.80 -11.95
CA LYS A 280 4.14 -17.11 -10.55
C LYS A 280 5.46 -16.42 -10.23
N PRO A 281 5.59 -15.78 -9.04
CA PRO A 281 6.87 -15.22 -8.63
C PRO A 281 7.91 -16.31 -8.48
N SER A 282 9.18 -15.94 -8.63
CA SER A 282 10.29 -16.84 -8.35
C SER A 282 10.22 -17.37 -6.92
N GLN A 283 10.33 -18.68 -6.76
CA GLN A 283 10.39 -19.33 -5.44
C GLN A 283 11.78 -19.23 -4.79
N ARG A 284 12.78 -18.72 -5.52
CA ARG A 284 14.18 -18.62 -5.04
C ARG A 284 14.31 -17.85 -3.73
N HIS A 285 13.45 -16.87 -3.51
CA HIS A 285 13.49 -15.98 -2.35
C HIS A 285 12.19 -16.02 -1.52
N SER A 286 11.41 -17.10 -1.63
CA SER A 286 10.10 -17.24 -0.97
C SER A 286 10.17 -17.27 0.56
N ASP A 287 11.32 -17.58 1.13
CA ASP A 287 11.60 -17.62 2.56
C ASP A 287 12.01 -16.24 3.13
N ARG A 288 12.28 -15.28 2.27
CA ARG A 288 12.76 -13.96 2.72
C ARG A 288 11.66 -13.17 3.47
N PRO A 289 11.96 -12.66 4.68
CA PRO A 289 11.00 -11.87 5.46
C PRO A 289 10.46 -10.66 4.69
N TYR A 290 11.33 -10.01 3.90
CA TYR A 290 11.01 -8.81 3.12
C TYR A 290 10.36 -9.09 1.75
N LEU A 291 9.99 -10.35 1.44
CA LEU A 291 9.31 -10.73 0.19
C LEU A 291 8.00 -11.50 0.45
N ARG A 292 7.43 -11.35 1.64
CA ARG A 292 6.11 -11.90 1.96
C ARG A 292 5.01 -11.03 1.37
N ALA A 293 4.02 -11.64 0.72
CA ALA A 293 2.89 -10.93 0.09
C ALA A 293 1.84 -10.48 1.13
N ARG A 294 2.27 -9.66 2.10
CA ARG A 294 1.40 -9.20 3.20
C ARG A 294 0.66 -7.90 2.90
N TYR A 295 1.13 -7.11 1.94
CA TYR A 295 0.55 -5.83 1.55
C TYR A 295 0.00 -5.89 0.14
N ASP A 296 0.85 -6.12 -0.85
CA ASP A 296 0.51 -6.34 -2.26
C ASP A 296 0.83 -7.78 -2.65
N GLU A 297 0.39 -8.23 -3.82
CA GLU A 297 0.56 -9.59 -4.26
C GLU A 297 0.85 -9.70 -5.77
N PRO A 298 1.46 -10.83 -6.23
CA PRO A 298 1.89 -11.00 -7.62
C PRO A 298 0.79 -10.78 -8.66
N GLU A 299 -0.42 -11.24 -8.39
CA GLU A 299 -1.56 -11.08 -9.30
C GLU A 299 -1.88 -9.62 -9.59
N PHE A 300 -1.76 -8.75 -8.57
CA PHE A 300 -2.01 -7.32 -8.74
C PHE A 300 -0.89 -6.65 -9.53
N VAL A 301 0.36 -7.10 -9.34
CA VAL A 301 1.50 -6.63 -10.15
C VAL A 301 1.30 -6.98 -11.63
N VAL A 302 0.82 -8.18 -11.94
CA VAL A 302 0.46 -8.60 -13.32
C VAL A 302 -0.57 -7.66 -13.92
N ARG A 303 -1.66 -7.36 -13.20
CA ARG A 303 -2.72 -6.45 -13.67
C ARG A 303 -2.20 -5.02 -13.89
N ASN A 304 -1.27 -4.58 -13.05
CA ASN A 304 -0.62 -3.28 -13.20
C ASN A 304 0.29 -3.23 -14.44
N LEU A 305 1.06 -4.29 -14.70
CA LEU A 305 1.87 -4.44 -15.91
C LEU A 305 1.00 -4.46 -17.18
N TRP A 306 -0.09 -5.22 -17.15
CA TRP A 306 -1.06 -5.24 -18.25
C TRP A 306 -1.55 -3.82 -18.56
N ARG A 307 -2.01 -3.09 -17.56
CA ARG A 307 -2.51 -1.71 -17.72
C ARG A 307 -1.43 -0.76 -18.25
N LEU A 308 -0.17 -0.93 -17.80
CA LEU A 308 0.94 -0.08 -18.20
C LEU A 308 1.32 -0.25 -19.67
N TYR A 309 1.37 -1.49 -20.15
CA TYR A 309 1.85 -1.83 -21.51
C TYR A 309 0.73 -2.19 -22.49
N GLY A 310 -0.39 -2.73 -22.01
CA GLY A 310 -1.48 -3.25 -22.85
C GLY A 310 -2.75 -2.40 -22.85
N GLY A 311 -2.87 -1.42 -21.95
CA GLY A 311 -4.10 -0.66 -21.76
C GLY A 311 -5.10 -1.39 -20.85
N TRP A 312 -6.41 -1.10 -20.99
CA TRP A 312 -7.44 -1.65 -20.10
C TRP A 312 -8.25 -2.83 -20.70
N TYR A 313 -8.19 -3.06 -22.02
CA TYR A 313 -8.87 -4.16 -22.67
C TYR A 313 -8.21 -5.50 -22.31
N ASP A 314 -8.98 -6.38 -21.66
CA ASP A 314 -8.50 -7.64 -21.09
C ASP A 314 -8.40 -8.82 -22.06
N GLY A 315 -8.75 -8.61 -23.34
CA GLY A 315 -8.80 -9.65 -24.36
C GLY A 315 -10.18 -10.35 -24.49
N ASN A 316 -11.15 -10.06 -23.62
CA ASN A 316 -12.51 -10.56 -23.75
C ASN A 316 -13.41 -9.53 -24.46
N PRO A 317 -13.92 -9.82 -25.70
CA PRO A 317 -14.73 -8.84 -26.43
C PRO A 317 -16.00 -8.41 -25.71
N ALA A 318 -16.57 -9.25 -24.83
CA ALA A 318 -17.76 -8.89 -24.05
C ALA A 318 -17.49 -7.74 -23.08
N ASN A 319 -16.25 -7.63 -22.56
CA ASN A 319 -15.86 -6.59 -21.61
C ASN A 319 -15.49 -5.25 -22.29
N LEU A 320 -15.39 -5.20 -23.63
CA LEU A 320 -15.12 -3.94 -24.34
C LEU A 320 -16.27 -2.94 -24.22
N LYS A 321 -17.52 -3.43 -24.34
CA LYS A 321 -18.76 -2.68 -24.11
C LYS A 321 -19.73 -3.57 -23.35
N PRO A 322 -19.51 -3.77 -22.03
CA PRO A 322 -20.28 -4.74 -21.27
C PRO A 322 -21.75 -4.33 -21.12
N ALA A 323 -22.60 -5.32 -20.97
CA ALA A 323 -23.95 -5.08 -20.44
C ALA A 323 -23.84 -4.55 -18.98
N PRO A 324 -24.87 -3.82 -18.48
CA PRO A 324 -24.93 -3.51 -17.05
C PRO A 324 -24.82 -4.81 -16.22
N GLU A 325 -23.99 -4.80 -15.18
CA GLU A 325 -23.73 -6.00 -14.38
C GLU A 325 -25.00 -6.61 -13.79
N ALA A 326 -25.95 -5.78 -13.32
CA ALA A 326 -27.23 -6.26 -12.80
C ALA A 326 -28.05 -7.01 -13.87
N VAL A 327 -28.12 -6.51 -15.12
CA VAL A 327 -28.83 -7.13 -16.21
C VAL A 327 -28.26 -8.51 -16.59
N LEU A 328 -26.91 -8.57 -16.60
CA LEU A 328 -26.23 -9.86 -16.83
C LEU A 328 -26.52 -10.84 -15.69
N ALA A 329 -26.44 -10.37 -14.45
CA ALA A 329 -26.69 -11.18 -13.27
C ALA A 329 -28.12 -11.70 -13.19
N GLU A 330 -29.13 -10.86 -13.52
CA GLU A 330 -30.54 -11.25 -13.60
C GLU A 330 -30.73 -12.35 -14.64
N SER A 331 -30.14 -12.19 -15.84
CA SER A 331 -30.24 -13.21 -16.93
C SER A 331 -29.58 -14.53 -16.52
N VAL A 332 -28.42 -14.49 -15.86
CA VAL A 332 -27.74 -15.70 -15.36
C VAL A 332 -28.56 -16.36 -14.24
N ALA A 333 -29.11 -15.56 -13.33
CA ALA A 333 -29.97 -16.08 -12.26
C ALA A 333 -31.22 -16.76 -12.81
N GLU A 334 -31.88 -16.19 -13.82
CA GLU A 334 -33.04 -16.82 -14.49
C GLU A 334 -32.66 -18.18 -15.06
N LEU A 335 -31.55 -18.29 -15.78
CA LEU A 335 -31.06 -19.55 -16.35
C LEU A 335 -30.69 -20.58 -15.26
N ALA A 336 -30.24 -20.13 -14.10
CA ALA A 336 -29.85 -20.98 -12.97
C ALA A 336 -31.05 -21.45 -12.10
N GLY A 337 -32.25 -20.89 -12.31
CA GLY A 337 -33.45 -21.19 -11.49
C GLY A 337 -33.66 -20.17 -10.35
N GLY A 338 -33.05 -19.00 -10.42
CA GLY A 338 -33.23 -17.86 -9.52
C GLY A 338 -31.99 -17.46 -8.74
N PRO A 339 -31.98 -16.25 -8.11
CA PRO A 339 -30.82 -15.74 -7.37
C PRO A 339 -30.46 -16.62 -6.17
N HIS A 340 -31.41 -17.29 -5.52
CA HIS A 340 -31.12 -18.25 -4.44
C HIS A 340 -30.36 -19.48 -4.95
N ALA A 341 -30.62 -19.96 -6.16
CA ALA A 341 -29.87 -21.08 -6.74
C ALA A 341 -28.40 -20.69 -6.98
N LEU A 342 -28.14 -19.45 -7.39
CA LEU A 342 -26.75 -18.92 -7.45
C LEU A 342 -26.11 -18.82 -6.07
N ALA A 343 -26.86 -18.37 -5.06
CA ALA A 343 -26.37 -18.28 -3.69
C ALA A 343 -26.03 -19.67 -3.11
N ASP A 344 -26.88 -20.68 -3.34
CA ASP A 344 -26.63 -22.07 -2.93
C ASP A 344 -25.40 -22.64 -3.65
N ALA A 345 -25.24 -22.34 -4.93
CA ALA A 345 -24.08 -22.75 -5.72
C ALA A 345 -22.79 -22.07 -5.20
N ALA A 346 -22.88 -20.82 -4.74
CA ALA A 346 -21.76 -20.12 -4.11
C ALA A 346 -21.33 -20.79 -2.80
N LEU A 347 -22.28 -21.17 -1.93
CA LEU A 347 -21.99 -21.92 -0.70
C LEU A 347 -21.37 -23.28 -0.99
N LYS A 348 -21.86 -23.97 -2.01
CA LYS A 348 -21.30 -25.25 -2.46
C LYS A 348 -19.84 -25.06 -2.90
N ALA A 349 -19.56 -24.13 -3.82
CA ALA A 349 -18.20 -23.83 -4.28
C ALA A 349 -17.27 -23.48 -3.10
N LEU A 350 -17.75 -22.69 -2.14
CA LEU A 350 -16.99 -22.35 -0.93
C LEU A 350 -16.66 -23.61 -0.12
N SER A 351 -17.63 -24.53 0.07
CA SER A 351 -17.43 -25.78 0.79
C SER A 351 -16.46 -26.74 0.11
N GLU A 352 -16.32 -26.63 -1.20
CA GLU A 352 -15.40 -27.40 -2.04
C GLU A 352 -14.00 -26.74 -2.13
N GLY A 353 -13.80 -25.57 -1.52
CA GLY A 353 -12.55 -24.83 -1.49
C GLY A 353 -12.32 -23.95 -2.74
N ASP A 354 -13.30 -23.80 -3.61
CA ASP A 354 -13.23 -22.86 -4.76
C ASP A 354 -13.78 -21.49 -4.36
N GLU A 355 -12.99 -20.77 -3.56
CA GLU A 355 -13.36 -19.44 -3.04
C GLU A 355 -13.50 -18.38 -4.14
N ARG A 356 -12.78 -18.52 -5.26
CA ARG A 356 -12.86 -17.60 -6.40
C ARG A 356 -14.18 -17.73 -7.11
N LEU A 357 -14.59 -18.95 -7.43
CA LEU A 357 -15.89 -19.22 -8.03
C LEU A 357 -17.03 -18.83 -7.09
N ALA A 358 -16.92 -19.17 -5.80
CA ALA A 358 -17.88 -18.77 -4.79
C ALA A 358 -18.11 -17.26 -4.76
N GLY A 359 -17.05 -16.47 -4.85
CA GLY A 359 -17.12 -15.02 -4.92
C GLY A 359 -17.90 -14.50 -6.13
N HIS A 360 -17.66 -15.04 -7.31
CA HIS A 360 -18.41 -14.67 -8.53
C HIS A 360 -19.90 -14.99 -8.43
N LEU A 361 -20.24 -16.21 -7.97
CA LEU A 361 -21.63 -16.65 -7.86
C LEU A 361 -22.40 -15.84 -6.81
N ALA A 362 -21.78 -15.55 -5.66
CA ALA A 362 -22.36 -14.73 -4.61
C ALA A 362 -22.58 -13.27 -5.05
N GLU A 363 -21.63 -12.70 -5.81
CA GLU A 363 -21.76 -11.35 -6.39
C GLU A 363 -22.92 -11.29 -7.39
N MET A 364 -23.00 -12.26 -8.32
CA MET A 364 -24.10 -12.34 -9.28
C MET A 364 -25.46 -12.51 -8.60
N ALA A 365 -25.56 -13.35 -7.56
CA ALA A 365 -26.79 -13.50 -6.79
C ALA A 365 -27.23 -12.15 -6.17
N ALA A 366 -26.30 -11.42 -5.56
CA ALA A 366 -26.60 -10.13 -4.94
C ALA A 366 -26.94 -9.02 -5.93
N LEU A 367 -26.32 -9.02 -7.12
CA LEU A 367 -26.68 -8.10 -8.21
C LEU A 367 -28.06 -8.39 -8.80
N ALA A 368 -28.45 -9.68 -8.88
CA ALA A 368 -29.77 -10.09 -9.38
C ALA A 368 -30.90 -9.86 -8.36
N ALA A 369 -30.59 -9.84 -7.06
CA ALA A 369 -31.57 -9.64 -5.98
C ALA A 369 -31.01 -8.67 -4.91
N PRO A 370 -30.85 -7.39 -5.20
CA PRO A 370 -30.12 -6.43 -4.36
C PRO A 370 -30.78 -6.13 -3.02
N ASP A 371 -32.06 -6.46 -2.84
CA ASP A 371 -32.82 -6.24 -1.60
C ASP A 371 -33.10 -7.54 -0.83
N ASP A 372 -32.62 -8.70 -1.35
CA ASP A 372 -32.86 -10.00 -0.71
C ASP A 372 -31.89 -10.25 0.44
N ALA A 373 -32.42 -10.27 1.67
CA ALA A 373 -31.63 -10.49 2.88
C ALA A 373 -30.94 -11.88 2.92
N GLY A 374 -31.56 -12.91 2.32
CA GLY A 374 -30.99 -14.27 2.25
C GLY A 374 -29.74 -14.31 1.37
N VAL A 375 -29.85 -13.73 0.20
CA VAL A 375 -28.73 -13.62 -0.75
C VAL A 375 -27.58 -12.80 -0.17
N HIS A 376 -27.88 -11.68 0.51
CA HIS A 376 -26.85 -10.87 1.15
C HIS A 376 -26.17 -11.57 2.33
N ARG A 377 -26.87 -12.44 3.09
CA ARG A 377 -26.23 -13.30 4.10
C ARG A 377 -25.20 -14.23 3.48
N VAL A 378 -25.53 -14.85 2.37
CA VAL A 378 -24.59 -15.72 1.64
C VAL A 378 -23.40 -14.92 1.12
N ARG A 379 -23.64 -13.78 0.49
CA ARG A 379 -22.53 -12.93 -0.01
C ARG A 379 -21.61 -12.48 1.13
N ALA A 380 -22.17 -12.11 2.28
CA ALA A 380 -21.38 -11.75 3.46
C ALA A 380 -20.52 -12.93 3.94
N GLN A 381 -21.08 -14.13 4.02
CA GLN A 381 -20.37 -15.35 4.42
C GLN A 381 -19.22 -15.68 3.48
N VAL A 382 -19.45 -15.64 2.16
CA VAL A 382 -18.43 -15.94 1.14
C VAL A 382 -17.28 -14.95 1.22
N PHE A 383 -17.56 -13.64 1.26
CA PHE A 383 -16.48 -12.65 1.30
C PHE A 383 -15.77 -12.59 2.66
N ALA A 384 -16.43 -12.94 3.78
CA ALA A 384 -15.77 -13.11 5.06
C ALA A 384 -14.79 -14.29 5.05
N ALA A 385 -15.18 -15.43 4.45
CA ALA A 385 -14.29 -16.57 4.28
C ALA A 385 -13.08 -16.22 3.41
N ARG A 386 -13.29 -15.55 2.26
CA ARG A 386 -12.19 -15.07 1.42
C ARG A 386 -11.25 -14.14 2.17
N ALA A 387 -11.77 -13.19 2.93
CA ALA A 387 -10.95 -12.29 3.74
C ALA A 387 -10.09 -13.03 4.77
N ALA A 388 -10.62 -14.10 5.37
CA ALA A 388 -9.91 -14.91 6.34
C ALA A 388 -8.75 -15.72 5.72
N GLY A 389 -8.90 -16.16 4.47
CA GLY A 389 -7.88 -16.90 3.72
C GLY A 389 -6.76 -16.03 3.15
N GLU A 390 -6.95 -14.71 3.02
CA GLU A 390 -5.99 -13.82 2.39
C GLU A 390 -4.84 -13.42 3.32
N GLN A 391 -3.67 -13.19 2.74
CA GLN A 391 -2.52 -12.60 3.43
C GLN A 391 -2.37 -11.10 3.11
N SER A 392 -2.67 -10.71 1.89
CA SER A 392 -2.56 -9.34 1.38
C SER A 392 -3.55 -8.41 2.10
N LEU A 393 -3.04 -7.31 2.66
CA LEU A 393 -3.86 -6.25 3.27
C LEU A 393 -4.89 -5.69 2.28
N MET A 394 -4.52 -5.58 1.00
CA MET A 394 -5.38 -5.08 -0.06
C MET A 394 -6.59 -5.98 -0.28
N ALA A 395 -6.36 -7.28 -0.44
CA ALA A 395 -7.43 -8.26 -0.64
C ALA A 395 -8.31 -8.38 0.60
N LYS A 396 -7.70 -8.51 1.80
CA LYS A 396 -8.44 -8.49 3.07
C LYS A 396 -9.36 -7.29 3.21
N GLY A 397 -8.83 -6.09 2.95
CA GLY A 397 -9.60 -4.86 3.06
C GLY A 397 -10.82 -4.86 2.15
N ILE A 398 -10.65 -5.22 0.88
CA ILE A 398 -11.74 -5.25 -0.10
C ILE A 398 -12.79 -6.30 0.26
N PHE A 399 -12.37 -7.53 0.59
CA PHE A 399 -13.31 -8.61 0.91
C PHE A 399 -14.04 -8.38 2.24
N THR A 400 -13.34 -7.90 3.27
CA THR A 400 -13.99 -7.53 4.54
C THR A 400 -15.01 -6.41 4.37
N TRP A 401 -14.70 -5.41 3.53
CA TRP A 401 -15.64 -4.35 3.21
C TRP A 401 -16.91 -4.89 2.54
N ALA A 402 -16.75 -5.77 1.52
CA ALA A 402 -17.86 -6.41 0.85
C ALA A 402 -18.73 -7.25 1.79
N ALA A 403 -18.12 -8.01 2.71
CA ALA A 403 -18.82 -8.77 3.73
C ALA A 403 -19.63 -7.87 4.66
N THR A 404 -19.01 -6.80 5.18
CA THR A 404 -19.65 -5.83 6.09
C THR A 404 -20.83 -5.12 5.42
N GLU A 405 -20.66 -4.68 4.17
CA GLU A 405 -21.72 -4.04 3.39
C GLU A 405 -22.92 -4.97 3.20
N SER A 406 -22.69 -6.25 2.89
CA SER A 406 -23.76 -7.24 2.72
C SER A 406 -24.43 -7.61 4.04
N SER A 407 -23.69 -7.73 5.15
CA SER A 407 -24.27 -7.92 6.47
C SER A 407 -25.24 -6.80 6.84
N ALA A 408 -24.82 -5.56 6.62
CA ALA A 408 -25.68 -4.38 6.88
C ALA A 408 -26.94 -4.35 6.00
N ARG A 409 -26.89 -4.87 4.77
CA ARG A 409 -28.09 -4.99 3.89
C ARG A 409 -29.01 -6.10 4.38
N ALA A 410 -28.46 -7.26 4.74
CA ALA A 410 -29.23 -8.38 5.29
C ALA A 410 -30.01 -7.98 6.57
N ASP A 411 -29.40 -7.23 7.46
CA ASP A 411 -30.01 -6.77 8.71
C ASP A 411 -31.16 -5.79 8.45
N ARG A 412 -31.00 -4.86 7.50
CA ARG A 412 -32.09 -3.94 7.10
C ARG A 412 -33.28 -4.68 6.51
N GLY A 413 -33.03 -5.62 5.59
CA GLY A 413 -34.11 -6.42 4.99
C GLY A 413 -34.86 -7.28 6.02
N ALA A 414 -34.16 -7.81 7.02
CA ALA A 414 -34.79 -8.54 8.12
C ALA A 414 -35.70 -7.64 8.98
N THR A 415 -35.25 -6.41 9.28
CA THR A 415 -36.04 -5.44 10.08
C THR A 415 -37.29 -4.98 9.33
N GLU A 416 -37.21 -4.72 8.04
CA GLU A 416 -38.35 -4.33 7.21
C GLU A 416 -39.36 -5.45 7.05
N SER A 417 -38.89 -6.70 6.91
CA SER A 417 -39.74 -7.89 6.83
C SER A 417 -40.51 -8.12 8.15
N SER A 418 -39.85 -7.99 9.29
CA SER A 418 -40.46 -8.08 10.63
C SER A 418 -41.51 -6.99 10.83
N ALA A 419 -41.19 -5.73 10.49
CA ALA A 419 -42.12 -4.61 10.58
C ALA A 419 -43.34 -4.69 9.64
N ARG A 420 -43.22 -5.44 8.54
CA ARG A 420 -44.37 -5.77 7.64
C ARG A 420 -45.22 -6.90 8.21
N ALA A 421 -44.60 -7.91 8.83
CA ALA A 421 -45.33 -9.01 9.47
C ALA A 421 -46.20 -8.52 10.66
N ASP A 422 -45.65 -7.61 11.49
CA ASP A 422 -46.37 -6.99 12.61
C ASP A 422 -47.56 -6.09 12.19
N ARG A 423 -47.53 -5.54 10.98
CA ARG A 423 -48.62 -4.72 10.40
C ARG A 423 -49.68 -5.53 9.66
N GLY A 424 -49.46 -6.81 9.47
CA GLY A 424 -50.32 -7.70 8.65
C GLY A 424 -51.31 -8.55 9.44
N THR A 425 -51.36 -8.41 10.78
CA THR A 425 -52.33 -9.10 11.63
C THR A 425 -53.52 -8.15 11.88
N PRO A 426 -54.71 -8.35 11.24
CA PRO A 426 -55.89 -7.63 11.66
C PRO A 426 -56.27 -8.15 13.06
N ALA A 427 -56.47 -7.22 14.03
CA ALA A 427 -57.03 -7.55 15.31
C ALA A 427 -58.44 -8.16 15.16
N PRO A 428 -58.83 -9.10 16.02
CA PRO A 428 -60.08 -9.83 15.91
C PRO A 428 -61.34 -8.99 16.12
#